data_6927d89a6e74c8660b75e603b5ee7c8a
#
_entry.id   6927d89a6e74c8660b75e603b5ee7c8a
#
_cell.length_a   1.000
_cell.length_b   1.000
_cell.length_c   1.000
_cell.angle_alpha   90.00
_cell.angle_beta   90.00
_cell.angle_gamma   90.00
#
_symmetry.space_group_name_H-M   'P 1'
#
loop_
_entity.id
_entity.type
_entity.pdbx_description
1 polymer ?
#
loop_
_entity_poly.entity_id
_entity_poly.type
_entity_poly.pdbx_seq_one_letter_code
_entity_poly.pdbx_strand_id
1 'polypeptide(L)'
;MVFSMSILQTTELKKYYGTKPNITKALDGVNLSVEQGEFVAIVGTSGSGKSTLLNMIGGLDVPTSGKVIVDGRDLSTLKDEQLTIFRRRKIGFIFQNYNLVPVLNVYENIVLPVELDGNKVDKKFMKEVVQILG
;
A
#
# COMPACT_ATOMS: atom_id res chain seq x y z
N MET A 1 5.32 -30.77 -0.49
CA MET A 1 4.26 -29.87 -0.01
C MET A 1 4.74 -28.46 -0.25
N VAL A 2 4.16 -27.77 -1.23
CA VAL A 2 4.49 -26.37 -1.49
C VAL A 2 3.67 -25.56 -0.50
N PHE A 3 4.30 -24.96 0.50
CA PHE A 3 3.65 -23.98 1.34
C PHE A 3 3.47 -22.71 0.51
N SER A 4 2.28 -22.48 0.01
CA SER A 4 1.92 -21.19 -0.57
C SER A 4 2.02 -20.14 0.56
N MET A 5 2.98 -19.22 0.42
CA MET A 5 3.13 -18.13 1.38
C MET A 5 2.32 -16.94 0.87
N SER A 6 1.27 -16.59 1.60
CA SER A 6 0.55 -15.36 1.31
C SER A 6 1.47 -14.14 1.49
N ILE A 7 1.55 -13.30 0.46
CA ILE A 7 2.30 -12.04 0.50
C ILE A 7 1.54 -10.95 1.25
N LEU A 8 0.21 -11.04 1.26
CA LEU A 8 -0.70 -10.14 1.95
C LEU A 8 -1.78 -10.93 2.65
N GLN A 9 -2.04 -10.60 3.90
CA GLN A 9 -3.15 -11.17 4.68
C GLN A 9 -3.78 -10.09 5.55
N THR A 10 -5.11 -10.02 5.54
CA THR A 10 -5.88 -9.25 6.52
C THR A 10 -6.72 -10.20 7.37
N THR A 11 -6.83 -9.89 8.65
CA THR A 11 -7.62 -10.69 9.61
C THR A 11 -8.53 -9.76 10.39
N GLU A 12 -9.84 -9.98 10.26
CA GLU A 12 -10.88 -9.20 10.95
C GLU A 12 -10.63 -7.68 10.90
N LEU A 13 -10.20 -7.21 9.72
CA LEU A 13 -9.77 -5.83 9.53
C LEU A 13 -10.96 -4.89 9.62
N LYS A 14 -10.88 -3.92 10.53
CA LYS A 14 -11.91 -2.90 10.75
C LYS A 14 -11.32 -1.50 10.66
N LYS A 15 -12.05 -0.63 10.00
CA LYS A 15 -11.78 0.81 10.01
C LYS A 15 -13.08 1.58 10.20
N TYR A 16 -13.18 2.28 11.31
CA TYR A 16 -14.32 3.09 11.69
C TYR A 16 -13.90 4.55 11.77
N TYR A 17 -14.66 5.42 11.15
CA TYR A 17 -14.46 6.87 11.20
C TYR A 17 -15.57 7.52 12.01
N GLY A 18 -15.25 8.65 12.64
CA GLY A 18 -16.19 9.44 13.42
C GLY A 18 -16.29 9.02 14.89
N THR A 19 -17.17 9.70 15.59
CA THR A 19 -17.46 9.47 17.01
C THR A 19 -18.96 9.24 17.20
N LYS A 20 -19.32 8.52 18.27
CA LYS A 20 -20.74 8.31 18.59
C LYS A 20 -21.49 9.64 18.69
N PRO A 21 -22.73 9.77 18.14
CA PRO A 21 -23.50 8.70 17.52
C PRO A 21 -23.16 8.42 16.03
N ASN A 22 -22.34 9.23 15.39
CA ASN A 22 -22.10 9.22 13.93
C ASN A 22 -20.82 8.44 13.60
N ILE A 23 -20.88 7.12 13.63
CA ILE A 23 -19.76 6.25 13.24
C ILE A 23 -20.02 5.69 11.83
N THR A 24 -19.03 5.85 10.94
CA THR A 24 -19.00 5.20 9.64
C THR A 24 -18.07 3.99 9.69
N LYS A 25 -18.61 2.81 9.48
CA LYS A 25 -17.85 1.56 9.38
C LYS A 25 -17.40 1.36 7.94
N ALA A 26 -16.23 1.88 7.59
CA ALA A 26 -15.70 1.76 6.25
C ALA A 26 -15.23 0.33 5.93
N LEU A 27 -14.64 -0.34 6.91
CA LEU A 27 -14.32 -1.78 6.89
C LEU A 27 -14.84 -2.40 8.18
N ASP A 28 -15.50 -3.54 8.10
CA ASP A 28 -16.13 -4.20 9.26
C ASP A 28 -15.85 -5.71 9.28
N GLY A 29 -14.60 -6.08 9.49
CA GLY A 29 -14.16 -7.47 9.59
C GLY A 29 -13.75 -8.08 8.25
N VAL A 30 -12.87 -7.40 7.50
CA VAL A 30 -12.39 -7.89 6.20
C VAL A 30 -11.28 -8.92 6.37
N ASN A 31 -11.50 -10.10 5.81
CA ASN A 31 -10.52 -11.16 5.69
C ASN A 31 -10.12 -11.33 4.23
N LEU A 32 -8.84 -11.15 3.91
CA LEU A 32 -8.28 -11.25 2.58
C LEU A 32 -6.94 -11.98 2.67
N SER A 33 -6.67 -12.83 1.70
CA SER A 33 -5.36 -13.43 1.52
C SER A 33 -4.97 -13.34 0.05
N VAL A 34 -3.77 -12.86 -0.22
CA VAL A 34 -3.18 -12.77 -1.56
C VAL A 34 -1.86 -13.49 -1.56
N GLU A 35 -1.67 -14.37 -2.52
CA GLU A 35 -0.43 -15.13 -2.68
C GLU A 35 0.58 -14.39 -3.55
N GLN A 36 1.84 -14.73 -3.40
CA GLN A 36 2.89 -14.17 -4.23
C GLN A 36 2.62 -14.46 -5.72
N GLY A 37 2.70 -13.41 -6.54
CA GLY A 37 2.45 -13.51 -7.98
C GLY A 37 0.99 -13.40 -8.40
N GLU A 38 0.05 -13.31 -7.46
CA GLU A 38 -1.36 -13.09 -7.79
C GLU A 38 -1.63 -11.66 -8.26
N PHE A 39 -2.56 -11.56 -9.20
CA PHE A 39 -3.20 -10.32 -9.61
C PHE A 39 -4.64 -10.31 -9.09
N VAL A 40 -4.96 -9.36 -8.21
CA VAL A 40 -6.27 -9.26 -7.52
C VAL A 40 -6.96 -7.96 -7.87
N ALA A 41 -8.23 -8.02 -8.25
CA ALA A 41 -9.09 -6.86 -8.43
C ALA A 41 -10.08 -6.71 -7.27
N ILE A 42 -10.10 -5.53 -6.64
CA ILE A 42 -11.08 -5.17 -5.62
C ILE A 42 -12.18 -4.36 -6.30
N VAL A 43 -13.37 -4.91 -6.35
CA VAL A 43 -14.53 -4.32 -7.02
C VAL A 43 -15.66 -4.03 -6.04
N GLY A 44 -16.48 -3.05 -6.34
CA GLY A 44 -17.63 -2.67 -5.53
C GLY A 44 -18.16 -1.29 -5.91
N THR A 45 -19.33 -0.97 -5.39
CA THR A 45 -19.94 0.36 -5.58
C THR A 45 -19.12 1.47 -4.91
N SER A 46 -19.37 2.72 -5.32
CA SER A 46 -18.78 3.88 -4.64
C SER A 46 -19.15 3.88 -3.16
N GLY A 47 -18.18 4.17 -2.30
CA GLY A 47 -18.38 4.17 -0.84
C GLY A 47 -18.39 2.79 -0.18
N SER A 48 -18.04 1.70 -0.90
CA SER A 48 -17.98 0.34 -0.33
C SER A 48 -16.71 0.02 0.47
N GLY A 49 -15.79 0.98 0.61
CA GLY A 49 -14.56 0.81 1.41
C GLY A 49 -13.33 0.37 0.63
N LYS A 50 -13.36 0.31 -0.72
CA LYS A 50 -12.22 -0.11 -1.55
C LYS A 50 -10.95 0.71 -1.32
N SER A 51 -11.06 2.03 -1.36
CA SER A 51 -9.92 2.94 -1.12
C SER A 51 -9.41 2.83 0.31
N THR A 52 -10.32 2.68 1.27
CA THR A 52 -9.96 2.45 2.67
C THR A 52 -9.18 1.15 2.84
N LEU A 53 -9.61 0.06 2.20
CA LEU A 53 -8.89 -1.20 2.21
C LEU A 53 -7.48 -1.06 1.62
N LEU A 54 -7.33 -0.40 0.48
CA LEU A 54 -6.03 -0.14 -0.14
C LEU A 54 -5.12 0.70 0.77
N ASN A 55 -5.66 1.69 1.46
CA ASN A 55 -4.89 2.49 2.41
C ASN A 55 -4.41 1.66 3.62
N MET A 56 -5.23 0.73 4.11
CA MET A 56 -4.85 -0.17 5.20
C MET A 56 -3.73 -1.13 4.77
N ILE A 57 -3.90 -1.82 3.64
CA ILE A 57 -2.89 -2.77 3.15
C ILE A 57 -1.62 -2.09 2.66
N GLY A 58 -1.71 -0.85 2.22
CA GLY A 58 -0.57 0.01 1.88
C GLY A 58 0.14 0.64 3.10
N GLY A 59 -0.40 0.46 4.30
CA GLY A 59 0.15 1.08 5.51
C GLY A 59 0.07 2.61 5.52
N LEU A 60 -0.87 3.19 4.77
CA LEU A 60 -1.07 4.65 4.68
C LEU A 60 -1.97 5.17 5.79
N ASP A 61 -2.74 4.30 6.42
CA ASP A 61 -3.61 4.62 7.54
C ASP A 61 -3.61 3.45 8.55
N VAL A 62 -4.06 3.69 9.76
CA VAL A 62 -4.04 2.73 10.86
C VAL A 62 -5.42 2.09 11.02
N PRO A 63 -5.53 0.76 11.10
CA PRO A 63 -6.79 0.09 11.40
C PRO A 63 -7.36 0.47 12.76
N THR A 64 -8.68 0.46 12.89
CA THR A 64 -9.36 0.55 14.19
C THR A 64 -9.13 -0.74 14.99
N SER A 65 -9.19 -1.88 14.31
CA SER A 65 -8.83 -3.19 14.87
C SER A 65 -8.57 -4.19 13.74
N GLY A 66 -8.14 -5.39 14.10
CA GLY A 66 -7.69 -6.39 13.16
C GLY A 66 -6.23 -6.24 12.78
N LYS A 67 -5.79 -7.04 11.82
CA LYS A 67 -4.37 -7.10 11.42
C LYS A 67 -4.22 -7.00 9.91
N VAL A 68 -3.10 -6.40 9.51
CA VAL A 68 -2.58 -6.42 8.14
C VAL A 68 -1.17 -6.97 8.18
N ILE A 69 -0.95 -8.09 7.51
CA ILE A 69 0.36 -8.74 7.41
C ILE A 69 0.79 -8.65 5.95
N VAL A 70 1.95 -8.05 5.71
CA VAL A 70 2.56 -7.91 4.39
C VAL A 70 3.98 -8.45 4.43
N ASP A 71 4.30 -9.36 3.51
CA ASP A 71 5.61 -10.03 3.44
C ASP A 71 6.04 -10.59 4.82
N GLY A 72 5.11 -11.24 5.51
CA GLY A 72 5.30 -11.82 6.84
C GLY A 72 5.38 -10.83 8.00
N ARG A 73 5.22 -9.54 7.77
CA ARG A 73 5.24 -8.51 8.81
C ARG A 73 3.85 -7.97 9.13
N ASP A 74 3.50 -7.99 10.39
CA ASP A 74 2.33 -7.32 10.92
C ASP A 74 2.61 -5.81 11.00
N LEU A 75 1.90 -5.02 10.19
CA LEU A 75 2.11 -3.57 10.10
C LEU A 75 1.78 -2.85 11.41
N SER A 76 0.92 -3.41 12.26
CA SER A 76 0.57 -2.83 13.56
C SER A 76 1.72 -2.84 14.57
N THR A 77 2.73 -3.68 14.34
CA THR A 77 3.92 -3.78 15.21
C THR A 77 5.01 -2.78 14.86
N LEU A 78 4.87 -2.10 13.72
CA LEU A 78 5.86 -1.13 13.23
C LEU A 78 5.56 0.25 13.79
N LYS A 79 6.61 0.95 14.26
CA LYS A 79 6.54 2.38 14.59
C LYS A 79 6.46 3.20 13.30
N ASP A 80 6.00 4.43 13.39
CA ASP A 80 5.79 5.30 12.22
C ASP A 80 7.00 5.39 11.28
N GLU A 81 8.18 5.54 11.84
CA GLU A 81 9.43 5.57 11.07
C GLU A 81 9.72 4.24 10.37
N GLN A 82 9.55 3.13 11.07
CA GLN A 82 9.73 1.78 10.52
C GLN A 82 8.70 1.48 9.43
N LEU A 83 7.45 1.91 9.63
CA LEU A 83 6.37 1.76 8.66
C LEU A 83 6.66 2.57 7.38
N THR A 84 7.20 3.78 7.52
CA THR A 84 7.61 4.61 6.38
C THR A 84 8.70 3.92 5.55
N ILE A 85 9.72 3.36 6.20
CA ILE A 85 10.80 2.61 5.53
C ILE A 85 10.24 1.35 4.88
N PHE A 86 9.35 0.63 5.56
CA PHE A 86 8.73 -0.59 5.05
C PHE A 86 7.91 -0.30 3.77
N ARG A 87 7.07 0.74 3.78
CA ARG A 87 6.32 1.17 2.60
C ARG A 87 7.23 1.45 1.41
N ARG A 88 8.27 2.25 1.62
CA ARG A 88 9.21 2.64 0.58
C ARG A 88 9.89 1.45 -0.10
N ARG A 89 10.19 0.40 0.68
CA ARG A 89 10.95 -0.77 0.21
C ARG A 89 10.10 -1.92 -0.27
N LYS A 90 8.89 -2.08 0.26
CA LYS A 90 8.08 -3.29 0.08
C LYS A 90 6.76 -3.04 -0.66
N ILE A 91 6.30 -1.80 -0.75
CA ILE A 91 5.00 -1.46 -1.32
C ILE A 91 5.18 -0.41 -2.42
N GLY A 92 4.67 -0.71 -3.62
CA GLY A 92 4.44 0.30 -4.65
C GLY A 92 2.98 0.74 -4.62
N PHE A 93 2.72 2.05 -4.55
CA PHE A 93 1.38 2.60 -4.53
C PHE A 93 1.16 3.55 -5.71
N ILE A 94 0.12 3.30 -6.50
CA ILE A 94 -0.30 4.20 -7.57
C ILE A 94 -1.60 4.88 -7.14
N PHE A 95 -1.52 6.18 -6.89
CA PHE A 95 -2.67 6.97 -6.47
C PHE A 95 -3.55 7.36 -7.67
N GLN A 96 -4.84 7.54 -7.41
CA GLN A 96 -5.80 7.97 -8.42
C GLN A 96 -5.43 9.33 -9.05
N ASN A 97 -4.83 10.23 -8.29
CA ASN A 97 -4.39 11.57 -8.72
C ASN A 97 -2.87 11.66 -8.93
N TYR A 98 -2.18 10.52 -9.12
CA TYR A 98 -0.74 10.40 -9.35
C TYR A 98 0.17 10.92 -8.22
N ASN A 99 -0.24 11.90 -7.43
CA ASN A 99 0.52 12.51 -6.32
C ASN A 99 1.94 12.96 -6.71
N LEU A 100 2.08 13.56 -7.88
CA LEU A 100 3.36 14.13 -8.31
C LEU A 100 3.72 15.36 -7.48
N VAL A 101 5.01 15.54 -7.23
CA VAL A 101 5.54 16.73 -6.55
C VAL A 101 5.67 17.88 -7.57
N PRO A 102 4.88 18.95 -7.46
CA PRO A 102 4.76 19.96 -8.53
C PRO A 102 6.05 20.74 -8.80
N VAL A 103 6.90 20.89 -7.79
CA VAL A 103 8.18 21.61 -7.91
C VAL A 103 9.31 20.79 -8.52
N LEU A 104 9.08 19.48 -8.71
CA LEU A 104 10.02 18.55 -9.33
C LEU A 104 9.66 18.32 -10.79
N ASN A 105 10.67 18.14 -11.63
CA ASN A 105 10.47 17.74 -13.03
C ASN A 105 10.12 16.24 -13.14
N VAL A 106 9.91 15.75 -14.36
CA VAL A 106 9.53 14.35 -14.61
C VAL A 106 10.58 13.38 -14.08
N TYR A 107 11.84 13.60 -14.39
CA TYR A 107 12.94 12.76 -13.95
C TYR A 107 13.03 12.71 -12.41
N GLU A 108 13.00 13.87 -11.77
CA GLU A 108 13.07 14.00 -10.31
C GLU A 108 11.90 13.29 -9.62
N ASN A 109 10.68 13.37 -10.16
CA ASN A 109 9.54 12.62 -9.64
C ASN A 109 9.72 11.10 -9.77
N ILE A 110 10.29 10.62 -10.88
CA ILE A 110 10.52 9.18 -11.10
C ILE A 110 11.56 8.62 -10.12
N VAL A 111 12.65 9.33 -9.90
CA VAL A 111 13.77 8.84 -9.10
C VAL A 111 13.63 9.11 -7.60
N LEU A 112 12.72 9.98 -7.21
CA LEU A 112 12.53 10.43 -5.82
C LEU A 112 12.48 9.28 -4.79
N PRO A 113 11.70 8.20 -4.98
CA PRO A 113 11.64 7.11 -4.01
C PRO A 113 12.99 6.39 -3.83
N VAL A 114 13.77 6.27 -4.89
CA VAL A 114 15.09 5.64 -4.88
C VAL A 114 16.09 6.50 -4.10
N GLU A 115 16.08 7.79 -4.35
CA GLU A 115 16.98 8.76 -3.68
C GLU A 115 16.61 8.93 -2.20
N LEU A 116 15.33 8.95 -1.85
CA LEU A 116 14.86 8.99 -0.46
C LEU A 116 15.29 7.74 0.35
N ASP A 117 15.50 6.62 -0.32
CA ASP A 117 16.03 5.40 0.32
C ASP A 117 17.56 5.36 0.37
N GLY A 118 18.22 6.43 -0.08
CA GLY A 118 19.69 6.54 -0.11
C GLY A 118 20.37 5.67 -1.17
N ASN A 119 19.59 5.13 -2.11
CA ASN A 119 20.10 4.29 -3.19
C ASN A 119 20.51 5.13 -4.42
N LYS A 120 21.42 4.57 -5.20
CA LYS A 120 21.76 5.15 -6.50
C LYS A 120 20.74 4.74 -7.55
N VAL A 121 20.40 5.69 -8.43
CA VAL A 121 19.49 5.46 -9.54
C VAL A 121 20.16 4.55 -10.58
N ASP A 122 19.54 3.42 -10.88
CA ASP A 122 19.92 2.61 -12.04
C ASP A 122 19.37 3.26 -13.32
N LYS A 123 20.23 4.01 -13.98
CA LYS A 123 19.87 4.77 -15.20
C LYS A 123 19.46 3.85 -16.37
N LYS A 124 20.04 2.65 -16.45
CA LYS A 124 19.71 1.68 -17.50
C LYS A 124 18.29 1.15 -17.29
N PHE A 125 17.99 0.68 -16.09
CA PHE A 125 16.66 0.20 -15.71
C PHE A 125 15.60 1.29 -15.87
N MET A 126 15.89 2.50 -15.40
CA MET A 126 14.99 3.64 -15.56
C MET A 126 14.68 3.90 -17.04
N LYS A 127 15.69 3.88 -17.91
CA LYS A 127 15.50 4.09 -19.35
C LYS A 127 14.64 2.99 -19.97
N GLU A 128 14.86 1.74 -19.60
CA GLU A 128 14.05 0.60 -20.05
C GLU A 128 12.58 0.76 -19.65
N VAL A 129 12.31 1.12 -18.39
CA VAL A 129 10.93 1.33 -17.87
C VAL A 129 10.24 2.47 -18.63
N VAL A 130 10.91 3.60 -18.81
CA VAL A 130 10.35 4.75 -19.53
C VAL A 130 10.04 4.39 -21.00
N GLN A 131 10.90 3.59 -21.65
CA GLN A 131 10.66 3.12 -23.03
C GLN A 131 9.46 2.17 -23.13
N ILE A 132 9.27 1.29 -22.14
CA ILE A 132 8.14 0.35 -22.11
C ILE A 132 6.81 1.10 -21.89
N LEU A 133 6.82 2.13 -21.07
CA LEU A 133 5.62 2.89 -20.74
C LEU A 133 5.25 3.96 -21.78
N GLY A 134 6.15 4.30 -22.69
CA GLY A 134 5.97 5.35 -23.71
C GLY A 134 6.46 6.69 -23.23
#